data_b38dfec14ad8dd9729ad1ee816368cf0
#
_entry.id   b38dfec14ad8dd9729ad1ee816368cf0
#
_cell.length_a   1.000
_cell.length_b   1.000
_cell.length_c   1.000
_cell.angle_alpha   90.00
_cell.angle_beta   90.00
_cell.angle_gamma   90.00
#
_symmetry.space_group_name_H-M   'P 1'
#
loop_
_entity.id
_entity.type
_entity.pdbx_description
1 polymer ?
#
loop_
_entity_poly.entity_id
_entity_poly.type
_entity_poly.pdbx_seq_one_letter_code
_entity_poly.pdbx_strand_id
1 'polypeptide(L)'
;MSPINAFADYQRDTFDIQRSLNEQIHSQLKVPDEVLRTKNDKDYSFALLIRTDSQGRITSVELDPNEYISNDEIYSKLVQSAKDTVWNIGYIDVKEDLVIHIPFNFIISSKDDVN
;
A
#
# COMPACT_ATOMS: atom_id res chain seq x y z
N MET A 1 7.00 -18.43 30.23
CA MET A 1 6.90 -18.17 28.79
C MET A 1 8.30 -18.08 28.21
N SER A 2 8.55 -18.77 27.13
CA SER A 2 9.89 -18.76 26.57
C SER A 2 10.09 -17.52 25.71
N PRO A 3 11.33 -16.99 25.63
CA PRO A 3 11.61 -15.83 24.77
C PRO A 3 11.33 -16.11 23.31
N ILE A 4 11.46 -17.35 22.88
CA ILE A 4 11.20 -17.72 21.49
C ILE A 4 9.74 -17.49 21.13
N ASN A 5 8.83 -17.82 22.02
CA ASN A 5 7.41 -17.60 21.78
C ASN A 5 7.08 -16.12 21.68
N ALA A 6 7.70 -15.31 22.53
CA ALA A 6 7.46 -13.86 22.49
C ALA A 6 7.94 -13.28 21.17
N PHE A 7 9.08 -13.75 20.66
CA PHE A 7 9.60 -13.28 19.39
C PHE A 7 8.69 -13.69 18.23
N ALA A 8 8.20 -14.92 18.24
CA ALA A 8 7.31 -15.42 17.20
C ALA A 8 6.00 -14.64 17.19
N ASP A 9 5.46 -14.33 18.37
CA ASP A 9 4.23 -13.56 18.48
C ASP A 9 4.40 -12.16 17.93
N TYR A 10 5.55 -11.53 18.20
CA TYR A 10 5.83 -10.21 17.66
C TYR A 10 5.86 -10.21 16.12
N GLN A 11 6.52 -11.20 15.53
CA GLN A 11 6.59 -11.28 14.08
C GLN A 11 5.21 -11.54 13.47
N ARG A 12 4.41 -12.37 14.11
CA ARG A 12 3.07 -12.67 13.64
C ARG A 12 2.19 -11.42 13.69
N ASP A 13 2.29 -10.67 14.77
CA ASP A 13 1.50 -9.46 14.92
C ASP A 13 1.85 -8.43 13.85
N THR A 14 3.14 -8.28 13.55
CA THR A 14 3.58 -7.36 12.50
C THR A 14 3.05 -7.78 11.14
N PHE A 15 3.10 -9.06 10.85
CA PHE A 15 2.57 -9.59 9.61
C PHE A 15 1.06 -9.37 9.50
N ASP A 16 0.34 -9.60 10.59
CA ASP A 16 -1.11 -9.39 10.62
C ASP A 16 -1.47 -7.92 10.42
N ILE A 17 -0.70 -7.02 11.01
CA ILE A 17 -0.89 -5.59 10.84
C ILE A 17 -0.72 -5.21 9.37
N GLN A 18 0.33 -5.71 8.75
CA GLN A 18 0.59 -5.43 7.34
C GLN A 18 -0.54 -5.93 6.47
N ARG A 19 -1.00 -7.14 6.72
CA ARG A 19 -2.09 -7.73 5.93
C ARG A 19 -3.40 -6.97 6.13
N SER A 20 -3.72 -6.64 7.36
CA SER A 20 -4.94 -5.89 7.67
C SER A 20 -4.93 -4.52 6.99
N LEU A 21 -3.80 -3.83 7.07
CA LEU A 21 -3.67 -2.52 6.43
C LEU A 21 -3.78 -2.64 4.92
N ASN A 22 -3.15 -3.66 4.35
CA ASN A 22 -3.21 -3.91 2.92
C ASN A 22 -4.66 -4.13 2.46
N GLU A 23 -5.41 -4.93 3.18
CA GLU A 23 -6.81 -5.17 2.87
C GLU A 23 -7.64 -3.89 2.97
N GLN A 24 -7.38 -3.10 4.00
CA GLN A 24 -8.09 -1.84 4.21
C GLN A 24 -7.80 -0.86 3.08
N ILE A 25 -6.56 -0.76 2.67
CA ILE A 25 -6.17 0.10 1.56
C ILE A 25 -6.88 -0.33 0.28
N HIS A 26 -6.83 -1.63 -0.01
CA HIS A 26 -7.44 -2.14 -1.24
C HIS A 26 -8.96 -1.96 -1.27
N SER A 27 -9.60 -2.00 -0.11
CA SER A 27 -11.05 -1.80 -0.06
C SER A 27 -11.45 -0.35 -0.31
N GLN A 28 -10.56 0.59 -0.04
CA GLN A 28 -10.85 2.01 -0.17
C GLN A 28 -10.21 2.66 -1.39
N LEU A 29 -9.25 1.98 -1.99
CA LEU A 29 -8.51 2.52 -3.12
C LEU A 29 -9.41 2.65 -4.33
N LYS A 30 -9.38 3.83 -4.94
CA LYS A 30 -10.10 4.09 -6.17
C LYS A 30 -9.10 4.37 -7.29
N VAL A 31 -9.19 3.58 -8.34
CA VAL A 31 -8.35 3.81 -9.51
C VAL A 31 -8.92 5.02 -10.27
N PRO A 32 -8.10 6.02 -10.59
CA PRO A 32 -8.59 7.18 -11.33
C PRO A 32 -9.21 6.81 -12.67
N ASP A 33 -10.25 7.52 -13.06
CA ASP A 33 -10.95 7.25 -14.31
C ASP A 33 -10.02 7.32 -15.50
N GLU A 34 -9.05 8.23 -15.45
CA GLU A 34 -8.07 8.38 -16.55
C GLU A 34 -7.29 7.11 -16.77
N VAL A 35 -6.98 6.40 -15.68
CA VAL A 35 -6.27 5.14 -15.76
C VAL A 35 -7.17 4.07 -16.38
N LEU A 36 -8.42 4.06 -15.97
CA LEU A 36 -9.39 3.09 -16.48
C LEU A 36 -9.67 3.26 -17.97
N ARG A 37 -9.50 4.47 -18.48
CA ARG A 37 -9.72 4.76 -19.91
C ARG A 37 -8.50 4.46 -20.74
N THR A 38 -7.39 4.17 -20.13
CA THR A 38 -6.16 3.86 -20.84
C THR A 38 -6.30 2.49 -21.51
N LYS A 39 -5.88 2.42 -22.76
CA LYS A 39 -5.96 1.17 -23.51
C LYS A 39 -4.61 0.49 -23.61
N ASN A 40 -3.77 0.67 -22.61
CA ASN A 40 -2.46 0.01 -22.54
C ASN A 40 -2.55 -1.19 -21.63
N ASP A 41 -2.18 -2.36 -22.15
CA ASP A 41 -2.02 -3.55 -21.34
C ASP A 41 -0.67 -3.46 -20.66
N LYS A 42 -0.64 -2.99 -19.44
CA LYS A 42 0.61 -2.75 -18.74
C LYS A 42 0.44 -2.99 -17.26
N ASP A 43 1.46 -3.57 -16.67
CA ASP A 43 1.50 -3.79 -15.22
C ASP A 43 2.27 -2.66 -14.57
N TYR A 44 1.73 -2.20 -13.44
CA TYR A 44 2.38 -1.18 -12.62
C TYR A 44 2.61 -1.73 -11.23
N SER A 45 3.84 -1.70 -10.78
CA SER A 45 4.21 -2.19 -9.45
C SER A 45 4.99 -1.12 -8.71
N PHE A 46 4.67 -0.95 -7.46
CA PHE A 46 5.42 -0.08 -6.56
C PHE A 46 5.13 -0.50 -5.14
N ALA A 47 5.84 0.09 -4.20
CA ALA A 47 5.58 -0.16 -2.79
C ALA A 47 5.62 1.16 -2.04
N LEU A 48 4.84 1.25 -0.98
CA LEU A 48 4.84 2.39 -0.09
C LEU A 48 5.44 2.00 1.25
N LEU A 49 6.23 2.90 1.81
CA LEU A 49 6.71 2.79 3.18
C LEU A 49 5.86 3.71 4.04
N ILE A 50 5.17 3.13 4.99
CA ILE A 50 4.23 3.84 5.85
C ILE A 50 4.80 3.82 7.27
N ARG A 51 4.92 5.01 7.88
CA ARG A 51 5.41 5.12 9.24
C ARG A 51 4.29 5.52 10.17
N THR A 52 4.30 4.93 11.36
CA THR A 52 3.37 5.29 12.41
C THR A 52 4.13 5.81 13.63
N ASP A 53 3.43 6.58 14.46
CA ASP A 53 3.95 6.98 15.76
C ASP A 53 3.52 5.97 16.82
N SER A 54 3.82 6.26 18.10
CA SER A 54 3.52 5.35 19.20
C SER A 54 2.02 5.22 19.48
N GLN A 55 1.21 6.03 18.84
CA GLN A 55 -0.24 5.99 18.98
C GLN A 55 -0.93 5.36 17.78
N GLY A 56 -0.16 4.92 16.79
CA GLY A 56 -0.73 4.33 15.60
C GLY A 56 -1.10 5.32 14.52
N ARG A 57 -0.80 6.60 14.71
CA ARG A 57 -1.08 7.60 13.67
C ARG A 57 -0.09 7.47 12.54
N ILE A 58 -0.57 7.60 11.33
CA ILE A 58 0.28 7.59 10.16
C ILE A 58 0.97 8.94 10.06
N THR A 59 2.29 8.93 10.11
CA THR A 59 3.09 10.15 10.08
C THR A 59 3.83 10.36 8.78
N SER A 60 4.00 9.30 7.98
CA SER A 60 4.76 9.39 6.74
C SER A 60 4.28 8.32 5.77
N VAL A 61 4.14 8.69 4.51
CA VAL A 61 3.82 7.77 3.42
C VAL A 61 4.74 8.11 2.27
N GLU A 62 5.68 7.22 1.99
CA GLU A 62 6.70 7.46 0.99
C GLU A 62 6.80 6.30 0.01
N LEU A 63 7.15 6.60 -1.22
CA LEU A 63 7.45 5.58 -2.21
C LEU A 63 8.76 4.90 -1.84
N ASP A 64 8.78 3.56 -1.88
CA ASP A 64 10.00 2.82 -1.59
C ASP A 64 11.04 3.12 -2.68
N PRO A 65 12.19 3.68 -2.31
CA PRO A 65 13.20 4.06 -3.31
C PRO A 65 13.89 2.86 -3.96
N ASN A 66 13.72 1.68 -3.38
CA ASN A 66 14.32 0.47 -3.95
C ASN A 66 13.46 -0.14 -5.06
N GLU A 67 12.24 0.36 -5.23
CA GLU A 67 11.38 -0.14 -6.29
C GLU A 67 11.62 0.63 -7.58
N TYR A 68 11.26 0.01 -8.71
CA TYR A 68 11.39 0.66 -10.00
C TYR A 68 10.47 1.88 -10.06
N ILE A 69 11.04 3.00 -10.44
CA ILE A 69 10.30 4.25 -10.56
C ILE A 69 10.16 4.59 -12.04
N SER A 70 8.92 4.79 -12.45
CA SER A 70 8.59 5.13 -13.82
C SER A 70 8.25 6.61 -13.93
N ASN A 71 8.54 7.21 -15.08
CA ASN A 71 8.11 8.57 -15.38
C ASN A 71 6.74 8.60 -16.04
N ASP A 72 6.10 7.44 -16.14
CA ASP A 72 4.78 7.30 -16.72
C ASP A 72 3.76 8.08 -15.89
N GLU A 73 2.92 8.84 -16.59
CA GLU A 73 1.89 9.65 -15.93
C GLU A 73 0.86 8.77 -15.19
N ILE A 74 0.52 7.61 -15.77
CA ILE A 74 -0.41 6.69 -15.13
C ILE A 74 0.19 6.14 -13.84
N TYR A 75 1.48 5.80 -13.88
CA TYR A 75 2.18 5.36 -12.69
C TYR A 75 2.08 6.42 -11.57
N SER A 76 2.31 7.68 -11.92
CA SER A 76 2.24 8.76 -10.93
C SER A 76 0.84 8.89 -10.35
N LYS A 77 -0.19 8.75 -11.17
CA LYS A 77 -1.57 8.82 -10.68
C LYS A 77 -1.92 7.66 -9.76
N LEU A 78 -1.44 6.48 -10.07
CA LEU A 78 -1.67 5.31 -9.22
C LEU A 78 -0.97 5.47 -7.87
N VAL A 79 0.28 5.92 -7.88
CA VAL A 79 1.03 6.17 -6.65
C VAL A 79 0.32 7.21 -5.79
N GLN A 80 -0.12 8.30 -6.40
CA GLN A 80 -0.79 9.35 -5.65
C GLN A 80 -2.11 8.88 -5.06
N SER A 81 -2.86 8.11 -5.83
CA SER A 81 -4.12 7.54 -5.34
C SER A 81 -3.88 6.63 -4.14
N ALA A 82 -2.85 5.81 -4.19
CA ALA A 82 -2.50 4.92 -3.09
C ALA A 82 -2.08 5.72 -1.85
N LYS A 83 -1.26 6.75 -2.05
CA LYS A 83 -0.83 7.61 -0.93
C LYS A 83 -2.03 8.30 -0.29
N ASP A 84 -2.93 8.85 -1.10
CA ASP A 84 -4.10 9.54 -0.58
C ASP A 84 -4.99 8.59 0.22
N THR A 85 -5.12 7.36 -0.24
CA THR A 85 -5.92 6.36 0.46
C THR A 85 -5.32 6.07 1.83
N VAL A 86 -3.99 5.92 1.90
CA VAL A 86 -3.32 5.68 3.18
C VAL A 86 -3.51 6.86 4.12
N TRP A 87 -3.35 8.09 3.61
CA TRP A 87 -3.53 9.28 4.45
C TRP A 87 -4.98 9.39 4.94
N ASN A 88 -5.96 8.99 4.14
CA ASN A 88 -7.35 9.01 4.56
C ASN A 88 -7.63 8.00 5.66
N ILE A 89 -6.93 6.88 5.67
CA ILE A 89 -7.03 5.92 6.76
C ILE A 89 -6.49 6.55 8.05
N GLY A 90 -5.34 7.18 7.97
CA GLY A 90 -4.80 8.06 9.00
C GLY A 90 -4.33 7.40 10.28
N TYR A 91 -4.81 6.22 10.58
CA TYR A 91 -4.61 5.61 11.88
C TYR A 91 -4.63 4.09 11.74
N ILE A 92 -3.72 3.43 12.45
CA ILE A 92 -3.64 1.97 12.49
C ILE A 92 -3.73 1.55 13.96
N ASP A 93 -4.40 0.45 14.22
CA ASP A 93 -4.60 -0.02 15.60
C ASP A 93 -3.32 -0.67 16.13
N VAL A 94 -2.32 0.15 16.37
CA VAL A 94 -1.06 -0.25 16.97
C VAL A 94 -0.65 0.83 17.96
N LYS A 95 0.23 0.46 18.89
CA LYS A 95 0.71 1.41 19.91
C LYS A 95 2.22 1.45 19.93
N GLU A 96 2.83 1.43 18.77
CA GLU A 96 4.28 1.52 18.66
C GLU A 96 4.66 2.10 17.31
N ASP A 97 5.86 2.66 17.25
CA ASP A 97 6.41 3.18 16.01
C ASP A 97 6.72 2.01 15.09
N LEU A 98 6.13 2.04 13.90
CA LEU A 98 6.34 0.99 12.92
C LEU A 98 6.69 1.58 11.56
N VAL A 99 7.43 0.81 10.79
CA VAL A 99 7.61 1.05 9.36
C VAL A 99 7.00 -0.14 8.65
N ILE A 100 5.98 0.12 7.85
CA ILE A 100 5.21 -0.92 7.19
C ILE A 100 5.42 -0.80 5.69
N HIS A 101 5.81 -1.90 5.06
CA HIS A 101 6.04 -1.97 3.62
C HIS A 101 4.82 -2.60 2.97
N ILE A 102 4.14 -1.85 2.11
CA ILE A 102 2.94 -2.33 1.42
C ILE A 102 3.19 -2.33 -0.08
N PRO A 103 3.27 -3.50 -0.71
CA PRO A 103 3.42 -3.58 -2.16
C PRO A 103 2.09 -3.42 -2.88
N PHE A 104 2.14 -2.83 -4.06
CA PHE A 104 0.99 -2.67 -4.93
C PHE A 104 1.32 -3.24 -6.30
N ASN A 105 0.36 -3.89 -6.90
CA ASN A 105 0.49 -4.40 -8.26
C ASN A 105 -0.82 -4.15 -8.98
N PHE A 106 -0.78 -3.30 -9.99
CA PHE A 106 -1.94 -2.98 -10.81
C PHE A 106 -1.77 -3.57 -12.19
N ILE A 107 -2.75 -4.35 -12.60
CA ILE A 107 -2.78 -4.95 -13.93
C ILE A 107 -3.88 -4.23 -14.70
N ILE A 108 -3.48 -3.47 -15.71
CA ILE A 108 -4.43 -2.71 -16.51
C ILE A 108 -4.57 -3.44 -17.85
N SER A 109 -5.80 -3.78 -18.19
CA SER A 109 -6.09 -4.53 -19.37
C SER A 109 -7.12 -3.81 -20.22
N SER A 110 -6.89 -3.79 -21.52
CA SER A 110 -7.82 -3.19 -22.46
C SER A 110 -8.93 -4.16 -22.88
N LYS A 111 -8.95 -5.35 -22.31
CA LYS A 111 -9.91 -6.38 -22.72
C LYS A 111 -11.27 -6.22 -22.08
N ASP A 112 -11.44 -5.30 -21.18
CA ASP A 112 -12.64 -5.21 -20.37
C ASP A 112 -13.86 -4.83 -21.14
N ASP A 113 -13.66 -4.24 -22.28
CA ASP A 113 -14.76 -3.74 -23.10
C ASP A 113 -15.15 -4.71 -24.19
N VAL A 114 -14.72 -5.94 -24.10
CA VAL A 114 -15.05 -6.94 -25.09
C VAL A 114 -16.44 -7.47 -24.82
N ASN A 115 -17.39 -6.76 -24.93
CA ASN A 115 -18.79 -7.23 -24.81
C ASN A 115 -19.73 -6.23 -25.38
#